data_f1e187d0c230832a0ba154cce3d1da11
#
_entry.id   f1e187d0c230832a0ba154cce3d1da11
#
_cell.length_a   1.000
_cell.length_b   1.000
_cell.length_c   1.000
_cell.angle_alpha   90.00
_cell.angle_beta   90.00
_cell.angle_gamma   90.00
#
_symmetry.space_group_name_H-M   'P 1'
#
loop_
_entity.id
_entity.type
_entity.pdbx_description
1 polymer ?
#
loop_
_entity_poly.entity_id
_entity_poly.type
_entity_poly.pdbx_seq_one_letter_code
_entity_poly.pdbx_strand_id
1 'polypeptide(L)'
;MAQSKPKPNPFAGRWRIVSMSAWDQDFVDEEEEGYFEFGENDQGEFHFGYVHGHMDCRRTTRGGEPAVEWTWDGNDEMDPAQGRGWAVVRGDELHGMIFFHGGDESEFVAKKKGNPGAKTKRPKK
;
A
#
# COMPACT_ATOMS: atom_id res chain seq x y z
N MET A 1 27.35 12.76 16.09
CA MET A 1 26.90 12.93 15.85
C MET A 1 25.97 13.15 15.80
N ALA A 2 26.00 13.66 15.70
CA ALA A 2 24.81 13.93 15.90
C ALA A 2 23.95 13.07 15.39
N GLN A 3 23.50 12.80 15.67
CA GLN A 3 22.72 12.07 15.15
C GLN A 3 21.68 12.64 14.61
N SER A 4 21.62 12.71 13.63
CA SER A 4 20.51 13.34 13.11
C SER A 4 19.34 12.42 13.23
N LYS A 5 18.17 12.97 13.30
CA LYS A 5 16.98 12.19 13.30
C LYS A 5 16.78 11.58 11.95
N PRO A 6 16.28 10.35 11.88
CA PRO A 6 15.92 9.78 10.59
C PRO A 6 14.87 10.65 9.94
N LYS A 7 14.92 10.75 8.66
CA LYS A 7 13.88 11.45 7.95
C LYS A 7 12.57 10.71 8.10
N PRO A 8 11.47 11.42 8.23
CA PRO A 8 10.18 10.75 8.25
C PRO A 8 10.00 9.93 6.97
N ASN A 9 9.37 8.80 7.13
CA ASN A 9 9.03 7.97 5.97
C ASN A 9 7.63 8.37 5.51
N PRO A 10 7.49 9.06 4.38
CA PRO A 10 6.18 9.53 3.97
C PRO A 10 5.23 8.40 3.62
N PHE A 11 5.75 7.19 3.43
CA PHE A 11 4.90 6.05 3.11
C PHE A 11 4.40 5.31 4.34
N ALA A 12 5.01 5.50 5.50
CA ALA A 12 4.68 4.70 6.68
C ALA A 12 3.22 4.90 7.06
N GLY A 13 2.58 3.82 7.48
CA GLY A 13 1.19 3.84 7.92
C GLY A 13 0.29 3.12 6.96
N ARG A 14 -1.00 3.24 7.19
CA ARG A 14 -2.00 2.52 6.41
C ARG A 14 -2.66 3.47 5.40
N TRP A 15 -2.86 2.94 4.20
CA TRP A 15 -3.48 3.66 3.09
C TRP A 15 -4.65 2.84 2.61
N ARG A 16 -5.85 3.42 2.62
CA ARG A 16 -7.04 2.74 2.13
C ARG A 16 -7.09 2.79 0.62
N ILE A 17 -7.28 1.65 -0.03
CA ILE A 17 -7.40 1.60 -1.48
C ILE A 17 -8.76 2.12 -1.88
N VAL A 18 -8.79 3.18 -2.67
CA VAL A 18 -10.04 3.79 -3.09
C VAL A 18 -10.36 3.50 -4.55
N SER A 19 -9.41 3.00 -5.33
CA SER A 19 -9.70 2.53 -6.68
C SER A 19 -8.59 1.63 -7.18
N MET A 20 -8.95 0.68 -8.03
CA MET A 20 -8.01 -0.15 -8.76
C MET A 20 -8.52 -0.28 -10.18
N SER A 21 -7.60 -0.25 -11.16
CA SER A 21 -8.05 -0.28 -12.54
C SER A 21 -8.51 -1.66 -13.00
N ALA A 22 -7.99 -2.73 -12.38
CA ALA A 22 -8.32 -4.08 -12.81
C ALA A 22 -9.53 -4.68 -12.09
N TRP A 23 -9.96 -4.09 -10.98
CA TRP A 23 -11.07 -4.64 -10.19
C TRP A 23 -11.94 -3.52 -9.66
N ASP A 24 -13.24 -3.82 -9.48
CA ASP A 24 -14.13 -2.79 -8.94
C ASP A 24 -14.02 -2.76 -7.41
N GLN A 25 -14.58 -1.71 -6.84
CA GLN A 25 -14.41 -1.47 -5.40
C GLN A 25 -15.08 -2.54 -4.57
N ASP A 26 -16.19 -3.11 -5.04
CA ASP A 26 -16.84 -4.19 -4.30
C ASP A 26 -15.91 -5.38 -4.13
N PHE A 27 -15.15 -5.71 -5.18
CA PHE A 27 -14.18 -6.77 -5.05
C PHE A 27 -13.04 -6.37 -4.13
N VAL A 28 -12.54 -5.15 -4.27
CA VAL A 28 -11.40 -4.69 -3.47
C VAL A 28 -11.71 -4.81 -1.98
N ASP A 29 -12.93 -4.47 -1.60
CA ASP A 29 -13.34 -4.45 -0.20
C ASP A 29 -14.09 -5.72 0.21
N GLU A 30 -13.93 -6.81 -0.53
CA GLU A 30 -14.76 -8.01 -0.34
C GLU A 30 -14.68 -8.58 1.06
N GLU A 31 -13.47 -8.71 1.61
CA GLU A 31 -13.30 -9.29 2.93
C GLU A 31 -13.18 -8.22 4.00
N GLU A 32 -12.51 -7.15 3.67
CA GLU A 32 -12.40 -5.98 4.54
C GLU A 32 -11.94 -4.84 3.66
N GLU A 33 -11.93 -3.66 4.20
CA GLU A 33 -11.50 -2.47 3.48
C GLU A 33 -10.09 -2.69 2.93
N GLY A 34 -9.93 -2.60 1.61
CA GLY A 34 -8.64 -2.83 0.98
C GLY A 34 -7.60 -1.81 1.41
N TYR A 35 -6.36 -2.24 1.60
CA TYR A 35 -5.33 -1.34 2.10
C TYR A 35 -3.94 -1.78 1.68
N PHE A 36 -3.03 -0.80 1.73
CA PHE A 36 -1.58 -1.02 1.77
C PHE A 36 -1.09 -0.43 3.08
N GLU A 37 -0.22 -1.15 3.75
CA GLU A 37 0.33 -0.64 4.99
C GLU A 37 1.85 -0.79 4.95
N PHE A 38 2.57 0.31 5.19
CA PHE A 38 4.03 0.32 5.15
C PHE A 38 4.54 0.57 6.56
N GLY A 39 5.48 -0.27 6.99
CA GLY A 39 6.11 -0.09 8.29
C GLY A 39 7.32 0.81 8.19
N GLU A 40 7.92 1.07 9.32
CA GLU A 40 9.12 1.90 9.38
C GLU A 40 10.37 1.16 8.93
N ASN A 41 10.30 -0.16 8.85
CA ASN A 41 11.46 -1.02 8.65
C ASN A 41 11.54 -1.58 7.23
N ASP A 42 10.97 -0.89 6.26
CA ASP A 42 10.97 -1.31 4.86
C ASP A 42 10.21 -2.62 4.62
N GLN A 43 9.28 -2.91 5.50
CA GLN A 43 8.37 -4.05 5.36
C GLN A 43 6.95 -3.52 5.28
N GLY A 44 6.06 -4.28 4.69
CA GLY A 44 4.68 -3.87 4.64
C GLY A 44 3.79 -5.04 4.30
N GLU A 45 2.51 -4.75 4.20
CA GLU A 45 1.54 -5.75 3.82
C GLU A 45 0.38 -5.07 3.12
N PHE A 46 -0.37 -5.86 2.37
CA PHE A 46 -1.58 -5.35 1.75
C PHE A 46 -2.63 -6.44 1.72
N HIS A 47 -3.86 -5.99 1.55
CA HIS A 47 -4.98 -6.90 1.40
C HIS A 47 -6.00 -6.21 0.51
N PHE A 48 -6.43 -6.88 -0.54
CA PHE A 48 -7.58 -6.46 -1.32
C PHE A 48 -8.23 -7.70 -1.89
N GLY A 49 -9.56 -7.71 -1.94
CA GLY A 49 -10.26 -8.90 -2.38
C GLY A 49 -9.88 -10.09 -1.51
N TYR A 50 -9.42 -11.12 -2.15
CA TYR A 50 -8.95 -12.32 -1.45
C TYR A 50 -7.42 -12.43 -1.46
N VAL A 51 -6.75 -11.34 -1.82
CA VAL A 51 -5.30 -11.34 -1.98
C VAL A 51 -4.65 -10.72 -0.76
N HIS A 52 -3.73 -11.43 -0.17
CA HIS A 52 -2.92 -10.96 0.95
C HIS A 52 -1.46 -11.01 0.53
N GLY A 53 -0.73 -9.93 0.74
CA GLY A 53 0.67 -9.90 0.38
C GLY A 53 1.53 -9.28 1.46
N HIS A 54 2.74 -9.79 1.57
CA HIS A 54 3.76 -9.23 2.44
C HIS A 54 4.80 -8.59 1.54
N MET A 55 5.15 -7.34 1.83
CA MET A 55 6.01 -6.55 0.95
C MET A 55 7.40 -6.36 1.54
N ASP A 56 8.39 -6.51 0.67
CA ASP A 56 9.77 -6.14 0.97
C ASP A 56 10.04 -4.88 0.17
N CYS A 57 10.16 -3.76 0.83
CA CYS A 57 10.12 -2.44 0.22
C CYS A 57 11.48 -1.77 0.18
N ARG A 58 11.66 -0.88 -0.78
CA ARG A 58 12.82 0.00 -0.78
C ARG A 58 12.39 1.35 -1.32
N ARG A 59 12.96 2.39 -0.77
CA ARG A 59 12.64 3.73 -1.20
C ARG A 59 13.54 4.15 -2.35
N THR A 60 12.97 4.92 -3.29
CA THR A 60 13.66 5.32 -4.49
C THR A 60 13.00 6.61 -4.97
N THR A 61 13.20 6.94 -6.23
CA THR A 61 12.52 8.06 -6.87
C THR A 61 11.97 7.61 -8.21
N ARG A 62 10.89 8.25 -8.63
CA ARG A 62 10.35 8.04 -9.97
C ARG A 62 10.01 9.42 -10.51
N GLY A 63 10.57 9.76 -11.67
CA GLY A 63 10.30 11.05 -12.26
C GLY A 63 10.59 12.21 -11.33
N GLY A 64 11.59 12.04 -10.47
CA GLY A 64 11.95 13.08 -9.52
C GLY A 64 11.13 13.10 -8.25
N GLU A 65 10.11 12.24 -8.12
CA GLU A 65 9.29 12.17 -6.91
C GLU A 65 9.75 11.05 -6.00
N PRO A 66 9.65 11.24 -4.68
CA PRO A 66 9.91 10.11 -3.79
C PRO A 66 8.97 8.96 -4.11
N ALA A 67 9.51 7.76 -4.10
CA ALA A 67 8.75 6.57 -4.46
C ALA A 67 9.14 5.42 -3.57
N VAL A 68 8.29 4.41 -3.53
CA VAL A 68 8.61 3.14 -2.91
C VAL A 68 8.35 2.06 -3.94
N GLU A 69 9.23 1.08 -3.97
CA GLU A 69 8.99 -0.10 -4.80
C GLU A 69 9.14 -1.33 -3.93
N TRP A 70 8.52 -2.41 -4.35
CA TRP A 70 8.53 -3.61 -3.52
C TRP A 70 8.38 -4.86 -4.37
N THR A 71 8.87 -5.95 -3.79
CA THR A 71 8.43 -7.29 -4.19
C THR A 71 7.49 -7.77 -3.09
N TRP A 72 6.62 -8.70 -3.44
CA TRP A 72 5.71 -9.22 -2.43
C TRP A 72 5.45 -10.69 -2.68
N ASP A 73 5.07 -11.38 -1.60
CA ASP A 73 4.56 -12.74 -1.72
C ASP A 73 3.41 -12.91 -0.73
N GLY A 74 2.58 -13.89 -1.00
CA GLY A 74 1.42 -14.12 -0.18
C GLY A 74 0.53 -15.13 -0.84
N ASN A 75 -0.75 -14.84 -0.86
CA ASN A 75 -1.72 -15.78 -1.43
C ASN A 75 -2.92 -15.04 -1.99
N ASP A 76 -3.55 -15.70 -2.95
CA ASP A 76 -4.81 -15.27 -3.54
C ASP A 76 -5.78 -16.41 -3.24
N GLU A 77 -6.63 -16.21 -2.26
CA GLU A 77 -7.44 -17.28 -1.68
C GLU A 77 -6.53 -18.39 -1.17
N MET A 78 -6.58 -19.54 -1.80
CA MET A 78 -5.80 -20.68 -1.38
C MET A 78 -4.50 -20.85 -2.16
N ASP A 79 -4.30 -20.03 -3.18
CA ASP A 79 -3.16 -20.20 -4.08
C ASP A 79 -2.01 -19.28 -3.72
N PRO A 80 -0.78 -19.77 -3.73
CA PRO A 80 0.35 -18.86 -3.55
C PRO A 80 0.40 -17.84 -4.65
N ALA A 81 0.81 -16.61 -4.30
CA ALA A 81 0.92 -15.53 -5.25
C ALA A 81 2.13 -14.69 -4.90
N GLN A 82 2.69 -14.01 -5.88
CA GLN A 82 3.82 -13.13 -5.66
C GLN A 82 3.88 -12.12 -6.78
N GLY A 83 4.67 -11.07 -6.58
CA GLY A 83 4.79 -10.06 -7.58
C GLY A 83 5.60 -8.88 -7.11
N ARG A 84 5.28 -7.72 -7.67
CA ARG A 84 5.99 -6.49 -7.32
C ARG A 84 5.04 -5.31 -7.44
N GLY A 85 5.54 -4.14 -7.08
CA GLY A 85 4.73 -2.93 -7.19
C GLY A 85 5.57 -1.70 -6.92
N TRP A 86 4.94 -0.55 -7.08
CA TRP A 86 5.58 0.73 -6.78
C TRP A 86 4.49 1.75 -6.50
N ALA A 87 4.87 2.83 -5.82
CA ALA A 87 3.93 3.91 -5.55
C ALA A 87 4.67 5.20 -5.31
N VAL A 88 3.97 6.31 -5.53
CA VAL A 88 4.42 7.64 -5.17
C VAL A 88 3.36 8.29 -4.30
N VAL A 89 3.79 9.22 -3.45
CA VAL A 89 2.87 9.97 -2.59
C VAL A 89 2.60 11.31 -3.22
N ARG A 90 1.34 11.71 -3.27
CA ARG A 90 0.93 13.03 -3.74
C ARG A 90 -0.10 13.55 -2.77
N GLY A 91 0.35 14.39 -1.84
CA GLY A 91 -0.52 14.88 -0.80
C GLY A 91 -0.91 13.75 0.14
N ASP A 92 -2.19 13.52 0.28
CA ASP A 92 -2.69 12.43 1.12
C ASP A 92 -3.06 11.20 0.31
N GLU A 93 -2.58 11.13 -0.94
CA GLU A 93 -2.89 9.99 -1.81
C GLU A 93 -1.63 9.23 -2.19
N LEU A 94 -1.81 7.96 -2.39
CA LEU A 94 -0.78 7.05 -2.86
C LEU A 94 -1.20 6.58 -4.24
N HIS A 95 -0.36 6.75 -5.24
CA HIS A 95 -0.65 6.35 -6.61
C HIS A 95 0.39 5.35 -7.05
N GLY A 96 -0.04 4.24 -7.60
CA GLY A 96 0.94 3.25 -8.01
C GLY A 96 0.36 2.12 -8.82
N MET A 97 1.14 1.05 -8.89
CA MET A 97 0.77 -0.16 -9.61
C MET A 97 1.13 -1.37 -8.78
N ILE A 98 0.34 -2.41 -8.93
CA ILE A 98 0.67 -3.70 -8.37
C ILE A 98 0.65 -4.73 -9.49
N PHE A 99 1.63 -5.65 -9.44
CA PHE A 99 1.84 -6.65 -10.47
C PHE A 99 1.85 -8.03 -9.83
N PHE A 100 1.10 -8.95 -10.42
CA PHE A 100 1.18 -10.37 -10.07
C PHE A 100 2.18 -11.00 -11.02
N HIS A 101 3.09 -11.76 -10.49
CA HIS A 101 4.11 -12.42 -11.31
C HIS A 101 3.43 -13.32 -12.34
N GLY A 102 3.66 -13.02 -13.60
CA GLY A 102 3.06 -13.79 -14.68
C GLY A 102 1.56 -13.62 -14.82
N GLY A 103 0.99 -12.62 -14.18
CA GLY A 103 -0.47 -12.47 -14.14
C GLY A 103 -0.92 -11.03 -14.31
N ASP A 104 -1.96 -10.68 -13.57
CA ASP A 104 -2.61 -9.39 -13.72
C ASP A 104 -1.76 -8.25 -13.21
N GLU A 105 -2.10 -7.05 -13.64
CA GLU A 105 -1.53 -5.84 -13.09
C GLU A 105 -2.64 -4.80 -12.97
N SER A 106 -2.49 -3.88 -12.03
CA SER A 106 -3.51 -2.88 -11.78
C SER A 106 -2.89 -1.60 -11.26
N GLU A 107 -3.35 -0.49 -11.80
CA GLU A 107 -3.11 0.80 -11.14
C GLU A 107 -3.96 0.84 -9.89
N PHE A 108 -3.53 1.64 -8.92
CA PHE A 108 -4.34 1.87 -7.75
C PHE A 108 -4.16 3.29 -7.24
N VAL A 109 -5.17 3.77 -6.54
CA VAL A 109 -5.11 4.99 -5.75
C VAL A 109 -5.54 4.63 -4.35
N ALA A 110 -4.80 5.10 -3.36
CA ALA A 110 -5.14 4.88 -1.98
C ALA A 110 -5.04 6.19 -1.22
N LYS A 111 -5.80 6.32 -0.15
CA LYS A 111 -5.80 7.53 0.66
C LYS A 111 -5.29 7.21 2.04
N LYS A 112 -4.52 8.14 2.58
CA LYS A 112 -3.95 7.98 3.90
C LYS A 112 -5.05 7.83 4.92
N LYS A 113 -4.99 6.79 5.72
CA LYS A 113 -5.88 6.65 6.86
C LYS A 113 -5.43 7.60 7.95
N GLY A 114 -6.37 8.07 8.71
CA GLY A 114 -6.04 8.92 9.80
C GLY A 114 -5.11 8.23 10.77
N ASN A 115 -4.33 9.03 11.45
CA ASN A 115 -3.42 8.56 12.45
C ASN A 115 -4.23 7.86 13.54
N PRO A 116 -3.92 6.62 13.88
CA PRO A 116 -4.71 5.93 14.91
C PRO A 116 -4.82 6.71 16.21
N GLY A 117 -3.80 7.45 16.55
CA GLY A 117 -3.88 8.26 17.75
C GLY A 117 -4.71 9.50 17.60
N ALA A 118 -4.93 9.90 16.40
CA ALA A 118 -5.76 11.04 16.16
C ALA A 118 -7.20 10.69 16.11
N LYS A 119 -7.62 9.73 15.89
CA LYS A 119 -8.79 9.35 15.75
C LYS A 119 -9.86 9.68 15.92
N THR A 120 -10.12 10.02 15.70
CA THR A 120 -10.89 10.41 16.02
C THR A 120 -11.99 9.89 15.98
N LYS A 121 -12.43 9.99 16.13
CA LYS A 121 -13.37 9.58 16.24
C LYS A 121 -14.35 9.84 15.50
N ARG A 122 -14.72 9.44 14.89
CA ARG A 122 -15.65 9.66 14.20
C ARG A 122 -16.78 9.26 14.47
N PRO A 123 -17.39 9.70 14.55
CA PRO A 123 -18.55 9.26 15.02
C PRO A 123 -19.38 8.44 14.18
N LYS A 124 -19.67 8.05 14.13
CA LYS A 124 -20.30 7.45 13.66
C LYS A 124 -21.28 7.42 13.45
N LYS A 125 -21.66 7.47 13.14
CA LYS A 125 -22.41 7.41 12.98
C LYS A 125 -22.78 7.18 12.89
#